data_6c429f109ed6309c3e5611da23b24712
#
_entry.id   6c429f109ed6309c3e5611da23b24712
#
_cell.length_a   1.000
_cell.length_b   1.000
_cell.length_c   1.000
_cell.angle_alpha   90.00
_cell.angle_beta   90.00
_cell.angle_gamma   90.00
#
_symmetry.space_group_name_H-M   'P 1'
#
loop_
_entity.id
_entity.type
_entity.pdbx_description
1 polymer ?
#
loop_
_entity_poly.entity_id
_entity_poly.type
_entity_poly.pdbx_seq_one_letter_code
_entity_poly.pdbx_strand_id
1 'polypeptide(L)'
;GDHLSEQELMKMKTQYIGYLVSHEVGHTLGLTHNFKGSSFLKLADLEKADIEASKGLSNSVMDYFTAVVSDTAAHQHDYIQYKPGLYDEWAIYYGYSTGFKDSTAEEKRLAFIASSSEIPEHAFGMDSDASDESNAGFDPMVQRFDMSSEPQYFSYHRMQQIRRVSENLSRNGVQGESSTQKLFSQQNALFANYLRNALIIAAQVGGVYFTRTQRKEDSLSPRFIPVTMEKQHEAISLLREMVFRPGAYDYLKKSYPMMLPERRGYENKYYETNDPKVTEKILGQQQKILDKLMNPVILNKIVNSGYYGNSYSLGEVLSDISDAIFLDDLEAPINHIRKNLQCEYIVRLEKMLEKNSEYSSVVQSAAYQQMLGIMKRLRKARSANSEAEIHQQLLISGIQSAISFRK
;
A
#
# COMPACT_ATOMS: atom_id res chain seq x y z
N GLY A 1 3.47 -24.30 10.10
CA GLY A 1 2.85 -24.63 8.83
C GLY A 1 3.78 -24.36 7.68
N ASP A 2 4.69 -25.30 7.40
CA ASP A 2 5.89 -24.78 6.72
C ASP A 2 5.96 -25.16 5.25
N HIS A 3 5.06 -26.01 4.74
CA HIS A 3 4.93 -26.27 3.30
C HIS A 3 3.47 -26.58 2.97
N LEU A 4 2.94 -25.96 1.93
CA LEU A 4 1.70 -26.42 1.31
C LEU A 4 1.89 -27.86 0.84
N SER A 5 0.90 -28.72 1.04
CA SER A 5 0.89 -30.05 0.43
C SER A 5 0.93 -29.93 -1.10
N GLU A 6 1.36 -30.98 -1.79
CA GLU A 6 1.33 -30.98 -3.26
C GLU A 6 -0.08 -30.73 -3.82
N GLN A 7 -1.11 -31.19 -3.12
CA GLN A 7 -2.50 -30.97 -3.50
C GLN A 7 -2.89 -29.49 -3.37
N GLU A 8 -2.53 -28.86 -2.26
CA GLU A 8 -2.79 -27.42 -2.06
C GLU A 8 -2.02 -26.56 -3.04
N LEU A 9 -0.76 -26.88 -3.30
CA LEU A 9 0.03 -26.19 -4.31
C LEU A 9 -0.57 -26.37 -5.72
N MET A 10 -1.08 -27.56 -6.04
CA MET A 10 -1.76 -27.80 -7.31
C MET A 10 -3.08 -27.04 -7.38
N LYS A 11 -3.88 -27.02 -6.31
CA LYS A 11 -5.11 -26.21 -6.20
C LYS A 11 -4.81 -24.73 -6.47
N MET A 12 -3.83 -24.18 -5.77
CA MET A 12 -3.45 -22.77 -5.93
C MET A 12 -3.01 -22.44 -7.38
N LYS A 13 -2.17 -23.31 -7.99
CA LYS A 13 -1.74 -23.16 -9.38
C LYS A 13 -2.92 -23.22 -10.36
N THR A 14 -3.83 -24.17 -10.18
CA THR A 14 -5.02 -24.34 -11.03
C THR A 14 -5.93 -23.11 -10.94
N GLN A 15 -6.17 -22.60 -9.74
CA GLN A 15 -6.96 -21.39 -9.53
C GLN A 15 -6.28 -20.16 -10.17
N TYR A 16 -4.96 -20.03 -10.02
CA TYR A 16 -4.21 -18.93 -10.62
C TYR A 16 -4.28 -18.96 -12.16
N ILE A 17 -4.14 -20.14 -12.78
CA ILE A 17 -4.30 -20.28 -14.23
C ILE A 17 -5.76 -19.98 -14.64
N GLY A 18 -6.73 -20.48 -13.88
CA GLY A 18 -8.15 -20.20 -14.13
C GLY A 18 -8.44 -18.70 -14.06
N TYR A 19 -7.89 -18.00 -13.07
CA TYR A 19 -7.97 -16.55 -12.96
C TYR A 19 -7.38 -15.84 -14.18
N LEU A 20 -6.14 -16.16 -14.57
CA LEU A 20 -5.49 -15.54 -15.72
C LEU A 20 -6.32 -15.72 -17.00
N VAL A 21 -6.78 -16.94 -17.25
CA VAL A 21 -7.61 -17.22 -18.43
C VAL A 21 -8.92 -16.42 -18.39
N SER A 22 -9.61 -16.39 -17.25
CA SER A 22 -10.86 -15.63 -17.09
C SER A 22 -10.64 -14.13 -17.26
N HIS A 23 -9.54 -13.59 -16.74
CA HIS A 23 -9.12 -12.20 -16.90
C HIS A 23 -8.90 -11.83 -18.38
N GLU A 24 -8.08 -12.60 -19.09
CA GLU A 24 -7.79 -12.35 -20.51
C GLU A 24 -9.04 -12.54 -21.40
N VAL A 25 -9.90 -13.51 -21.09
CA VAL A 25 -11.20 -13.66 -21.75
C VAL A 25 -12.08 -12.44 -21.49
N GLY A 26 -12.11 -11.90 -20.26
CA GLY A 26 -12.80 -10.66 -19.94
C GLY A 26 -12.38 -9.50 -20.85
N HIS A 27 -11.08 -9.33 -21.10
CA HIS A 27 -10.58 -8.32 -22.04
C HIS A 27 -11.07 -8.58 -23.48
N THR A 28 -11.12 -9.83 -23.93
CA THR A 28 -11.66 -10.14 -25.26
C THR A 28 -13.16 -9.86 -25.40
N LEU A 29 -13.88 -9.88 -24.26
CA LEU A 29 -15.28 -9.49 -24.18
C LEU A 29 -15.50 -7.98 -23.97
N GLY A 30 -14.43 -7.17 -23.98
CA GLY A 30 -14.50 -5.72 -23.87
C GLY A 30 -14.50 -5.18 -22.43
N LEU A 31 -14.27 -6.02 -21.43
CA LEU A 31 -14.11 -5.55 -20.04
C LEU A 31 -12.74 -4.90 -19.87
N THR A 32 -12.70 -3.81 -19.13
CA THR A 32 -11.47 -3.17 -18.63
C THR A 32 -11.18 -3.62 -17.21
N HIS A 33 -9.98 -3.30 -16.67
CA HIS A 33 -9.67 -3.59 -15.28
C HIS A 33 -10.70 -2.99 -14.32
N ASN A 34 -10.99 -3.71 -13.26
CA ASN A 34 -11.82 -3.24 -12.15
C ASN A 34 -11.10 -3.45 -10.80
N PHE A 35 -10.23 -2.50 -10.44
CA PHE A 35 -9.45 -2.53 -9.19
C PHE A 35 -10.27 -2.20 -7.93
N LYS A 36 -11.59 -2.27 -8.02
CA LYS A 36 -12.50 -2.17 -6.88
C LYS A 36 -13.20 -3.49 -6.59
N GLY A 37 -12.95 -4.49 -7.43
CA GLY A 37 -13.57 -5.81 -7.32
C GLY A 37 -13.22 -6.55 -6.03
N SER A 38 -11.97 -6.44 -5.57
CA SER A 38 -11.44 -7.06 -4.34
C SER A 38 -11.97 -6.42 -3.05
N SER A 39 -12.58 -5.24 -3.11
CA SER A 39 -12.90 -4.42 -1.95
C SER A 39 -14.28 -4.66 -1.31
N PHE A 40 -15.01 -5.70 -1.70
CA PHE A 40 -16.41 -5.86 -1.26
C PHE A 40 -16.60 -6.71 0.00
N LEU A 41 -15.72 -7.69 0.26
CA LEU A 41 -15.77 -8.52 1.47
C LEU A 41 -15.04 -7.88 2.64
N LYS A 42 -15.58 -8.05 3.84
CA LYS A 42 -14.83 -7.72 5.06
C LYS A 42 -13.69 -8.72 5.29
N LEU A 43 -12.66 -8.29 5.99
CA LEU A 43 -11.52 -9.15 6.33
C LEU A 43 -11.96 -10.45 7.01
N ALA A 44 -12.88 -10.37 7.97
CA ALA A 44 -13.41 -11.52 8.69
C ALA A 44 -14.25 -12.49 7.83
N ASP A 45 -14.65 -12.08 6.63
CA ASP A 45 -15.46 -12.91 5.73
C ASP A 45 -14.61 -13.68 4.70
N LEU A 46 -13.36 -13.27 4.50
CA LEU A 46 -12.43 -13.91 3.55
C LEU A 46 -12.06 -15.37 3.90
N GLU A 47 -12.26 -15.77 5.16
CA GLU A 47 -11.98 -17.12 5.64
C GLU A 47 -13.25 -17.95 5.90
N LYS A 48 -14.40 -17.51 5.38
CA LYS A 48 -15.69 -18.19 5.57
C LYS A 48 -16.11 -18.94 4.31
N ALA A 49 -16.14 -20.25 4.39
CA ALA A 49 -16.47 -21.13 3.27
C ALA A 49 -17.85 -20.87 2.63
N ASP A 50 -18.86 -20.51 3.42
CA ASP A 50 -20.21 -20.20 2.95
C ASP A 50 -20.26 -18.87 2.17
N ILE A 51 -19.51 -17.88 2.60
CA ILE A 51 -19.39 -16.59 1.89
C ILE A 51 -18.66 -16.80 0.57
N GLU A 52 -17.52 -17.49 0.58
CA GLU A 52 -16.75 -17.79 -0.61
C GLU A 52 -17.55 -18.61 -1.63
N ALA A 53 -18.27 -19.65 -1.17
CA ALA A 53 -19.09 -20.47 -2.06
C ALA A 53 -20.25 -19.70 -2.71
N SER A 54 -20.80 -18.69 -2.03
CA SER A 54 -21.96 -17.91 -2.51
C SER A 54 -21.56 -16.65 -3.27
N LYS A 55 -20.46 -15.99 -2.92
CA LYS A 55 -20.07 -14.67 -3.44
C LYS A 55 -18.71 -14.65 -4.13
N GLY A 56 -17.84 -15.65 -3.89
CA GLY A 56 -16.43 -15.63 -4.30
C GLY A 56 -15.58 -14.68 -3.44
N LEU A 57 -14.30 -14.58 -3.76
CA LEU A 57 -13.34 -13.73 -3.06
C LEU A 57 -13.31 -12.29 -3.58
N SER A 58 -13.74 -12.07 -4.82
CA SER A 58 -13.77 -10.77 -5.50
C SER A 58 -15.00 -10.66 -6.38
N ASN A 59 -15.51 -9.45 -6.57
CA ASN A 59 -16.62 -9.17 -7.48
C ASN A 59 -16.23 -9.24 -8.96
N SER A 60 -14.93 -9.23 -9.26
CA SER A 60 -14.47 -9.20 -10.65
C SER A 60 -13.15 -9.93 -10.82
N VAL A 61 -13.05 -10.75 -11.86
CA VAL A 61 -11.77 -11.32 -12.33
C VAL A 61 -10.89 -10.29 -13.02
N MET A 62 -11.44 -9.09 -13.32
CA MET A 62 -10.69 -8.00 -13.93
C MET A 62 -9.85 -7.19 -12.94
N ASP A 63 -9.82 -7.58 -11.67
CA ASP A 63 -8.96 -7.01 -10.64
C ASP A 63 -7.59 -7.72 -10.57
N TYR A 64 -6.55 -7.00 -10.14
CA TYR A 64 -5.24 -7.57 -9.78
C TYR A 64 -5.17 -7.77 -8.28
N PHE A 65 -5.74 -8.84 -7.79
CA PHE A 65 -5.75 -9.15 -6.37
C PHE A 65 -4.59 -10.09 -5.96
N THR A 66 -4.34 -10.15 -4.67
CA THR A 66 -3.36 -11.06 -4.09
C THR A 66 -4.00 -12.37 -3.65
N ALA A 67 -3.22 -13.44 -3.56
CA ALA A 67 -3.73 -14.68 -3.01
C ALA A 67 -4.12 -14.54 -1.53
N VAL A 68 -5.27 -15.03 -1.15
CA VAL A 68 -5.71 -15.15 0.24
C VAL A 68 -5.06 -16.39 0.84
N VAL A 69 -4.23 -16.19 1.85
CA VAL A 69 -3.53 -17.27 2.55
C VAL A 69 -3.86 -17.15 4.04
N SER A 70 -4.60 -18.11 4.56
CA SER A 70 -4.96 -18.17 5.96
C SER A 70 -3.79 -18.58 6.84
N ASP A 71 -3.81 -18.16 8.10
CA ASP A 71 -2.80 -18.54 9.10
C ASP A 71 -2.89 -20.01 9.49
N THR A 72 -4.03 -20.66 9.26
CA THR A 72 -4.27 -22.08 9.56
C THR A 72 -4.88 -22.80 8.36
N ALA A 73 -4.47 -24.06 8.15
CA ALA A 73 -5.00 -24.91 7.08
C ALA A 73 -6.53 -25.16 7.21
N ALA A 74 -7.06 -25.13 8.42
CA ALA A 74 -8.50 -25.35 8.67
C ALA A 74 -9.39 -24.23 8.09
N HIS A 75 -8.84 -23.02 7.95
CA HIS A 75 -9.56 -21.87 7.40
C HIS A 75 -9.15 -21.55 5.95
N GLN A 76 -8.27 -22.37 5.35
CA GLN A 76 -7.85 -22.16 3.97
C GLN A 76 -8.87 -22.78 3.02
N HIS A 77 -9.57 -21.92 2.28
CA HIS A 77 -10.51 -22.31 1.23
C HIS A 77 -9.89 -22.07 -0.16
N ASP A 78 -10.43 -21.18 -0.96
CA ASP A 78 -9.80 -20.80 -2.23
C ASP A 78 -8.67 -19.80 -2.00
N TYR A 79 -7.67 -19.82 -2.87
CA TYR A 79 -6.54 -18.91 -2.80
C TYR A 79 -6.77 -17.65 -3.63
N ILE A 80 -7.52 -17.77 -4.71
CA ILE A 80 -7.66 -16.73 -5.73
C ILE A 80 -9.06 -16.83 -6.34
N GLN A 81 -9.69 -15.69 -6.62
CA GLN A 81 -10.90 -15.64 -7.44
C GLN A 81 -10.57 -16.11 -8.86
N TYR A 82 -11.21 -17.16 -9.34
CA TYR A 82 -10.96 -17.74 -10.68
C TYR A 82 -12.24 -17.88 -11.51
N LYS A 83 -13.37 -17.56 -10.93
CA LYS A 83 -14.68 -17.53 -11.60
C LYS A 83 -15.12 -16.07 -11.76
N PRO A 84 -15.89 -15.73 -12.81
CA PRO A 84 -16.51 -14.42 -12.92
C PRO A 84 -17.22 -14.02 -11.62
N GLY A 85 -17.08 -12.78 -11.22
CA GLY A 85 -17.74 -12.22 -10.05
C GLY A 85 -19.06 -11.53 -10.42
N LEU A 86 -19.79 -11.02 -9.41
CA LEU A 86 -21.09 -10.38 -9.60
C LEU A 86 -21.01 -9.13 -10.51
N TYR A 87 -19.91 -8.38 -10.43
CA TYR A 87 -19.66 -7.27 -11.35
C TYR A 87 -19.51 -7.75 -12.80
N ASP A 88 -18.73 -8.82 -13.01
CA ASP A 88 -18.47 -9.34 -14.36
C ASP A 88 -19.77 -9.81 -15.00
N GLU A 89 -20.60 -10.56 -14.28
CA GLU A 89 -21.91 -11.01 -14.74
C GLU A 89 -22.82 -9.83 -15.11
N TRP A 90 -22.86 -8.81 -14.26
CA TRP A 90 -23.64 -7.60 -14.51
C TRP A 90 -23.15 -6.82 -15.73
N ALA A 91 -21.84 -6.65 -15.88
CA ALA A 91 -21.23 -5.94 -16.98
C ALA A 91 -21.46 -6.67 -18.33
N ILE A 92 -21.30 -8.00 -18.33
CA ILE A 92 -21.62 -8.85 -19.50
C ILE A 92 -23.10 -8.79 -19.82
N TYR A 93 -23.98 -8.83 -18.82
CA TYR A 93 -25.42 -8.69 -19.04
C TYR A 93 -25.77 -7.33 -19.66
N TYR A 94 -25.12 -6.25 -19.23
CA TYR A 94 -25.27 -4.94 -19.85
C TYR A 94 -24.81 -4.92 -21.30
N GLY A 95 -23.60 -5.43 -21.58
CA GLY A 95 -22.97 -5.33 -22.91
C GLY A 95 -23.53 -6.31 -23.95
N TYR A 96 -24.10 -7.42 -23.54
CA TYR A 96 -24.49 -8.53 -24.42
C TYR A 96 -25.99 -8.86 -24.39
N SER A 97 -26.83 -8.05 -23.72
CA SER A 97 -28.27 -8.21 -23.81
C SER A 97 -28.77 -7.96 -25.23
N THR A 98 -29.61 -8.84 -25.74
CA THR A 98 -30.15 -8.79 -27.12
C THR A 98 -31.66 -9.01 -27.12
N GLY A 99 -32.27 -8.97 -28.30
CA GLY A 99 -33.70 -9.26 -28.49
C GLY A 99 -34.62 -8.08 -28.22
N PHE A 100 -34.10 -6.86 -28.33
CA PHE A 100 -34.88 -5.63 -28.19
C PHE A 100 -35.78 -5.40 -29.41
N LYS A 101 -36.97 -4.87 -29.16
CA LYS A 101 -37.96 -4.58 -30.25
C LYS A 101 -37.48 -3.40 -31.12
N ASP A 102 -36.87 -2.42 -30.54
CA ASP A 102 -36.37 -1.19 -31.17
C ASP A 102 -35.34 -0.52 -30.26
N SER A 103 -34.68 0.55 -30.72
CA SER A 103 -33.68 1.30 -30.01
C SER A 103 -34.20 1.92 -28.68
N THR A 104 -35.46 2.34 -28.64
CA THR A 104 -36.08 2.89 -27.45
C THR A 104 -36.24 1.82 -26.37
N ALA A 105 -36.60 0.59 -26.75
CA ALA A 105 -36.70 -0.55 -25.84
C ALA A 105 -35.30 -0.95 -25.32
N GLU A 106 -34.28 -0.89 -26.18
CA GLU A 106 -32.88 -1.12 -25.82
C GLU A 106 -32.40 -0.08 -24.80
N GLU A 107 -32.54 1.20 -25.09
CA GLU A 107 -32.14 2.29 -24.18
C GLU A 107 -32.77 2.17 -22.79
N LYS A 108 -34.08 1.90 -22.73
CA LYS A 108 -34.80 1.69 -21.46
C LYS A 108 -34.26 0.49 -20.69
N ARG A 109 -33.94 -0.61 -21.39
CA ARG A 109 -33.42 -1.82 -20.76
C ARG A 109 -32.01 -1.60 -20.24
N LEU A 110 -31.13 -0.98 -21.02
CA LEU A 110 -29.77 -0.66 -20.60
C LEU A 110 -29.76 0.32 -19.42
N ALA A 111 -30.61 1.35 -19.46
CA ALA A 111 -30.77 2.27 -18.33
C ALA A 111 -31.24 1.56 -17.05
N PHE A 112 -32.18 0.57 -17.19
CA PHE A 112 -32.61 -0.25 -16.07
C PHE A 112 -31.47 -1.11 -15.50
N ILE A 113 -30.67 -1.77 -16.36
CA ILE A 113 -29.50 -2.55 -15.89
C ILE A 113 -28.48 -1.63 -15.21
N ALA A 114 -28.17 -0.48 -15.84
CA ALA A 114 -27.23 0.49 -15.30
C ALA A 114 -27.68 1.12 -13.96
N SER A 115 -28.99 1.17 -13.69
CA SER A 115 -29.52 1.70 -12.43
C SER A 115 -29.10 0.90 -11.18
N SER A 116 -28.64 -0.34 -11.35
CA SER A 116 -28.08 -1.17 -10.28
C SER A 116 -26.58 -0.91 -10.01
N SER A 117 -25.96 0.07 -10.68
CA SER A 117 -24.56 0.47 -10.42
C SER A 117 -24.30 1.00 -9.01
N GLU A 118 -25.36 1.29 -8.24
CA GLU A 118 -25.26 1.71 -6.82
C GLU A 118 -25.05 0.52 -5.85
N ILE A 119 -25.27 -0.72 -6.31
CA ILE A 119 -25.06 -1.92 -5.49
C ILE A 119 -23.56 -2.09 -5.26
N PRO A 120 -23.10 -2.31 -4.00
CA PRO A 120 -21.69 -2.48 -3.69
C PRO A 120 -21.00 -3.57 -4.53
N GLU A 121 -21.71 -4.63 -4.87
CA GLU A 121 -21.26 -5.74 -5.71
C GLU A 121 -20.95 -5.31 -7.15
N HIS A 122 -21.48 -4.18 -7.62
CA HIS A 122 -21.24 -3.61 -8.95
C HIS A 122 -20.24 -2.44 -8.92
N ALA A 123 -19.53 -2.25 -7.80
CA ALA A 123 -18.54 -1.20 -7.67
C ALA A 123 -17.44 -1.33 -8.75
N PHE A 124 -17.01 -0.18 -9.29
CA PHE A 124 -16.04 -0.11 -10.37
C PHE A 124 -14.97 0.94 -10.12
N GLY A 125 -13.73 0.59 -10.38
CA GLY A 125 -12.58 1.49 -10.38
C GLY A 125 -11.56 1.05 -11.43
N MET A 126 -11.25 1.92 -12.38
CA MET A 126 -10.38 1.62 -13.51
C MET A 126 -8.91 2.02 -13.26
N ASP A 127 -8.03 1.74 -14.23
CA ASP A 127 -6.59 2.05 -14.17
C ASP A 127 -6.29 3.51 -13.81
N SER A 128 -7.03 4.47 -14.35
CA SER A 128 -6.84 5.89 -14.05
C SER A 128 -7.21 6.29 -12.62
N ASP A 129 -7.95 5.46 -11.91
CA ASP A 129 -8.35 5.69 -10.52
C ASP A 129 -7.36 5.05 -9.53
N ALA A 130 -6.66 4.01 -9.97
CA ALA A 130 -5.73 3.25 -9.15
C ALA A 130 -4.47 4.04 -8.81
N SER A 131 -3.95 3.79 -7.61
CA SER A 131 -2.67 4.34 -7.19
C SER A 131 -1.52 3.48 -7.72
N ASP A 132 -0.55 4.12 -8.38
CA ASP A 132 0.72 3.52 -8.78
C ASP A 132 1.88 4.53 -8.66
N GLU A 133 3.04 4.22 -9.23
CA GLU A 133 4.22 5.11 -9.21
C GLU A 133 3.97 6.42 -9.98
N SER A 134 3.13 6.41 -11.01
CA SER A 134 2.80 7.57 -11.85
C SER A 134 1.55 8.32 -11.40
N ASN A 135 0.67 7.66 -10.66
CA ASN A 135 -0.62 8.17 -10.22
C ASN A 135 -0.75 8.09 -8.69
N ALA A 136 -0.93 9.24 -8.05
CA ALA A 136 -1.13 9.31 -6.60
C ALA A 136 -2.38 8.56 -6.10
N GLY A 137 -3.32 8.23 -7.00
CA GLY A 137 -4.60 7.63 -6.67
C GLY A 137 -5.52 8.60 -5.95
N PHE A 138 -6.81 8.31 -5.98
CA PHE A 138 -7.82 9.14 -5.31
C PHE A 138 -8.57 8.33 -4.26
N ASP A 139 -9.19 7.23 -4.68
CA ASP A 139 -9.96 6.33 -3.83
C ASP A 139 -9.03 5.21 -3.31
N PRO A 140 -8.86 5.09 -1.99
CA PRO A 140 -8.00 4.06 -1.40
C PRO A 140 -8.57 2.63 -1.52
N MET A 141 -9.79 2.49 -2.04
CA MET A 141 -10.39 1.19 -2.37
C MET A 141 -10.13 0.76 -3.82
N VAL A 142 -9.42 1.58 -4.61
CA VAL A 142 -9.02 1.26 -5.98
C VAL A 142 -7.51 1.04 -5.98
N GLN A 143 -7.11 -0.18 -5.66
CA GLN A 143 -5.72 -0.56 -5.50
C GLN A 143 -5.42 -1.83 -6.28
N ARG A 144 -4.17 -2.04 -6.65
CA ARG A 144 -3.70 -3.30 -7.19
C ARG A 144 -3.12 -4.16 -6.08
N PHE A 145 -3.48 -5.44 -6.05
CA PHE A 145 -2.95 -6.43 -5.12
C PHE A 145 -3.37 -6.23 -3.66
N ASP A 146 -4.46 -5.50 -3.45
CA ASP A 146 -5.16 -5.46 -2.17
C ASP A 146 -6.23 -6.57 -2.07
N MET A 147 -6.91 -6.60 -0.97
CA MET A 147 -8.05 -7.47 -0.71
C MET A 147 -8.86 -6.88 0.46
N SER A 148 -10.16 -7.14 0.46
CA SER A 148 -11.07 -6.75 1.52
C SER A 148 -11.53 -5.27 1.48
N SER A 149 -12.72 -5.00 2.00
CA SER A 149 -13.22 -3.64 2.29
C SER A 149 -12.44 -2.94 3.42
N GLU A 150 -11.46 -3.63 3.98
CA GLU A 150 -10.56 -3.18 5.03
C GLU A 150 -9.11 -3.39 4.60
N PRO A 151 -8.66 -2.82 3.45
CA PRO A 151 -7.39 -3.17 2.81
C PRO A 151 -6.17 -2.87 3.67
N GLN A 152 -6.22 -1.87 4.57
CA GLN A 152 -5.14 -1.57 5.50
C GLN A 152 -4.91 -2.70 6.52
N TYR A 153 -5.98 -3.35 7.01
CA TYR A 153 -5.85 -4.46 7.97
C TYR A 153 -5.43 -5.75 7.27
N PHE A 154 -5.97 -6.02 6.08
CA PHE A 154 -5.51 -7.13 5.27
C PHE A 154 -4.01 -7.00 4.98
N SER A 155 -3.56 -5.82 4.55
CA SER A 155 -2.15 -5.54 4.26
C SER A 155 -1.28 -5.63 5.51
N TYR A 156 -1.73 -5.15 6.66
CA TYR A 156 -1.01 -5.30 7.93
C TYR A 156 -0.83 -6.79 8.30
N HIS A 157 -1.91 -7.58 8.24
CA HIS A 157 -1.84 -9.03 8.44
C HIS A 157 -0.85 -9.68 7.48
N ARG A 158 -0.90 -9.31 6.21
CA ARG A 158 0.00 -9.82 5.18
C ARG A 158 1.47 -9.49 5.47
N MET A 159 1.75 -8.27 5.94
CA MET A 159 3.09 -7.88 6.37
C MET A 159 3.58 -8.72 7.56
N GLN A 160 2.72 -9.03 8.51
CA GLN A 160 3.05 -9.93 9.62
C GLN A 160 3.35 -11.36 9.13
N GLN A 161 2.55 -11.89 8.20
CA GLN A 161 2.82 -13.19 7.56
C GLN A 161 4.18 -13.20 6.85
N ILE A 162 4.48 -12.15 6.08
CA ILE A 162 5.76 -12.00 5.38
C ILE A 162 6.94 -12.02 6.35
N ARG A 163 6.84 -11.34 7.50
CA ARG A 163 7.88 -11.39 8.54
C ARG A 163 8.10 -12.82 9.04
N ARG A 164 7.03 -13.54 9.40
CA ARG A 164 7.11 -14.94 9.86
C ARG A 164 7.75 -15.86 8.81
N VAL A 165 7.31 -15.74 7.56
CA VAL A 165 7.86 -16.53 6.44
C VAL A 165 9.34 -16.21 6.21
N SER A 166 9.72 -14.94 6.22
CA SER A 166 11.11 -14.49 6.07
C SER A 166 12.02 -15.04 7.17
N GLU A 167 11.57 -15.03 8.42
CA GLU A 167 12.30 -15.62 9.54
C GLU A 167 12.45 -17.13 9.41
N ASN A 168 11.41 -17.84 8.98
CA ASN A 168 11.43 -19.28 8.78
C ASN A 168 12.34 -19.67 7.62
N LEU A 169 12.33 -18.95 6.50
CA LEU A 169 13.28 -19.15 5.41
C LEU A 169 14.73 -19.04 5.89
N SER A 170 15.00 -18.13 6.80
CA SER A 170 16.34 -17.96 7.37
C SER A 170 16.76 -19.14 8.25
N ARG A 171 15.80 -19.81 8.89
CA ARG A 171 16.08 -21.00 9.76
C ARG A 171 16.21 -22.28 8.95
N ASN A 172 15.36 -22.45 7.95
CA ASN A 172 15.19 -23.72 7.23
C ASN A 172 15.97 -23.77 5.88
N GLY A 173 16.29 -22.61 5.31
CA GLY A 173 16.99 -22.49 4.02
C GLY A 173 18.45 -23.01 4.02
N VAL A 174 18.99 -23.33 5.20
CA VAL A 174 20.32 -23.92 5.37
C VAL A 174 20.26 -25.46 5.44
N GLN A 175 19.06 -26.01 5.62
CA GLN A 175 18.83 -27.46 5.70
C GLN A 175 18.25 -27.95 4.38
N GLY A 176 19.09 -28.22 3.39
CA GLY A 176 18.66 -28.84 2.14
C GLY A 176 19.36 -28.28 0.89
N GLU A 177 18.93 -28.74 -0.28
CA GLU A 177 19.47 -28.40 -1.61
C GLU A 177 19.20 -26.94 -2.07
N SER A 178 18.67 -26.09 -1.21
CA SER A 178 18.34 -24.71 -1.57
C SER A 178 19.61 -23.88 -1.63
N SER A 179 19.96 -23.42 -2.83
CA SER A 179 21.11 -22.53 -3.03
C SER A 179 20.90 -21.18 -2.32
N THR A 180 21.98 -20.56 -1.89
CA THR A 180 21.98 -19.19 -1.32
C THR A 180 21.36 -18.16 -2.27
N GLN A 181 21.45 -18.38 -3.58
CA GLN A 181 20.80 -17.61 -4.64
C GLN A 181 19.27 -17.72 -4.60
N LYS A 182 18.74 -18.94 -4.35
CA LYS A 182 17.30 -19.14 -4.19
C LYS A 182 16.78 -18.38 -2.94
N LEU A 183 17.51 -18.46 -1.83
CA LEU A 183 17.20 -17.71 -0.62
C LEU A 183 17.18 -16.19 -0.90
N PHE A 184 18.20 -15.68 -1.62
CA PHE A 184 18.24 -14.27 -2.03
C PHE A 184 17.05 -13.86 -2.86
N SER A 185 16.67 -14.66 -3.87
CA SER A 185 15.51 -14.38 -4.73
C SER A 185 14.20 -14.39 -3.94
N GLN A 186 14.00 -15.37 -3.07
CA GLN A 186 12.81 -15.49 -2.23
C GLN A 186 12.69 -14.33 -1.24
N GLN A 187 13.77 -13.94 -0.57
CA GLN A 187 13.76 -12.80 0.36
C GLN A 187 13.49 -11.47 -0.36
N ASN A 188 14.04 -11.28 -1.56
CA ASN A 188 13.74 -10.08 -2.35
C ASN A 188 12.27 -10.04 -2.80
N ALA A 189 11.68 -11.17 -3.16
CA ALA A 189 10.25 -11.25 -3.49
C ALA A 189 9.36 -10.92 -2.29
N LEU A 190 9.69 -11.45 -1.10
CA LEU A 190 9.00 -11.12 0.14
C LEU A 190 9.16 -9.64 0.49
N PHE A 191 10.35 -9.09 0.30
CA PHE A 191 10.64 -7.69 0.57
C PHE A 191 9.87 -6.74 -0.36
N ALA A 192 9.76 -7.07 -1.65
CA ALA A 192 8.95 -6.33 -2.61
C ALA A 192 7.44 -6.40 -2.24
N ASN A 193 6.97 -7.58 -1.81
CA ASN A 193 5.58 -7.75 -1.37
C ASN A 193 5.30 -6.96 -0.07
N TYR A 194 6.25 -6.89 0.84
CA TYR A 194 6.17 -6.08 2.05
C TYR A 194 5.95 -4.59 1.74
N LEU A 195 6.74 -4.04 0.81
CA LEU A 195 6.57 -2.66 0.33
C LEU A 195 5.19 -2.42 -0.26
N ARG A 196 4.71 -3.34 -1.12
CA ARG A 196 3.39 -3.21 -1.75
C ARG A 196 2.28 -3.07 -0.70
N ASN A 197 2.29 -3.93 0.31
CA ASN A 197 1.31 -3.86 1.40
C ASN A 197 1.44 -2.56 2.22
N ALA A 198 2.65 -2.08 2.47
CA ALA A 198 2.86 -0.79 3.14
C ALA A 198 2.31 0.39 2.32
N LEU A 199 2.40 0.36 0.99
CA LEU A 199 1.84 1.39 0.11
C LEU A 199 0.30 1.36 0.09
N ILE A 200 -0.33 0.18 0.20
CA ILE A 200 -1.78 0.05 0.34
C ILE A 200 -2.24 0.69 1.66
N ILE A 201 -1.51 0.46 2.77
CA ILE A 201 -1.79 1.13 4.04
C ILE A 201 -1.63 2.65 3.89
N ALA A 202 -0.55 3.11 3.27
CA ALA A 202 -0.27 4.54 3.08
C ALA A 202 -1.35 5.25 2.24
N ALA A 203 -2.04 4.54 1.34
CA ALA A 203 -3.09 5.11 0.50
C ALA A 203 -4.32 5.59 1.30
N GLN A 204 -4.50 5.14 2.55
CA GLN A 204 -5.57 5.63 3.41
C GLN A 204 -5.35 7.10 3.81
N VAL A 205 -4.09 7.54 3.93
CA VAL A 205 -3.75 8.92 4.31
C VAL A 205 -4.06 9.87 3.16
N GLY A 206 -4.94 10.83 3.41
CA GLY A 206 -5.48 11.72 2.38
C GLY A 206 -6.36 11.02 1.35
N GLY A 207 -6.81 9.80 1.62
CA GLY A 207 -7.73 9.04 0.78
C GLY A 207 -9.13 9.66 0.76
N VAL A 208 -9.81 9.53 -0.38
CA VAL A 208 -11.20 9.97 -0.55
C VAL A 208 -11.94 8.90 -1.33
N TYR A 209 -12.98 8.32 -0.73
CA TYR A 209 -13.87 7.40 -1.42
C TYR A 209 -14.65 8.16 -2.49
N PHE A 210 -14.73 7.58 -3.67
CA PHE A 210 -15.37 8.20 -4.80
C PHE A 210 -16.37 7.26 -5.48
N THR A 211 -17.55 7.79 -5.82
CA THR A 211 -18.56 7.05 -6.57
C THR A 211 -18.93 7.75 -7.86
N ARG A 212 -18.97 6.97 -8.96
CA ARG A 212 -19.44 7.37 -10.29
C ARG A 212 -20.87 6.90 -10.58
N THR A 213 -21.54 6.27 -9.61
CA THR A 213 -22.90 5.77 -9.78
C THR A 213 -23.86 6.84 -10.30
N GLN A 214 -24.78 6.43 -11.16
CA GLN A 214 -25.87 7.29 -11.59
C GLN A 214 -26.81 7.52 -10.40
N ARG A 215 -27.08 8.79 -10.08
CA ARG A 215 -28.00 9.13 -8.99
C ARG A 215 -29.46 8.96 -9.43
N LYS A 216 -30.29 8.45 -8.54
CA LYS A 216 -31.72 8.76 -8.58
C LYS A 216 -31.91 10.24 -8.30
N GLU A 217 -32.84 10.92 -8.99
CA GLU A 217 -33.03 12.37 -8.99
C GLU A 217 -33.11 13.01 -7.58
N ASP A 218 -33.51 12.25 -6.56
CA ASP A 218 -33.68 12.74 -5.18
C ASP A 218 -32.52 12.43 -4.22
N SER A 219 -31.41 11.86 -4.69
CA SER A 219 -30.29 11.49 -3.81
C SER A 219 -29.28 12.62 -3.62
N LEU A 220 -29.23 13.21 -2.42
CA LEU A 220 -28.26 14.21 -1.99
C LEU A 220 -26.94 13.60 -1.45
N SER A 221 -26.70 12.31 -1.62
CA SER A 221 -25.50 11.64 -1.11
C SER A 221 -24.23 12.24 -1.72
N PRO A 222 -23.20 12.55 -0.92
CA PRO A 222 -21.96 13.11 -1.43
C PRO A 222 -21.24 12.11 -2.33
N ARG A 223 -20.61 12.58 -3.41
CA ARG A 223 -19.79 11.74 -4.31
C ARG A 223 -18.38 11.55 -3.79
N PHE A 224 -17.90 12.43 -2.94
CA PHE A 224 -16.58 12.45 -2.35
C PHE A 224 -16.74 12.34 -0.83
N ILE A 225 -16.23 11.26 -0.25
CA ILE A 225 -16.26 11.00 1.18
C ILE A 225 -14.83 10.79 1.64
N PRO A 226 -14.22 11.72 2.41
CA PRO A 226 -12.88 11.51 2.93
C PRO A 226 -12.79 10.28 3.82
N VAL A 227 -11.65 9.61 3.79
CA VAL A 227 -11.31 8.62 4.81
C VAL A 227 -11.33 9.31 6.17
N THR A 228 -11.94 8.70 7.17
CA THR A 228 -12.06 9.33 8.49
C THR A 228 -10.70 9.58 9.12
N MET A 229 -10.61 10.59 9.98
CA MET A 229 -9.38 10.93 10.72
C MET A 229 -8.81 9.71 11.45
N GLU A 230 -9.66 8.91 12.09
CA GLU A 230 -9.28 7.73 12.85
C GLU A 230 -8.57 6.69 11.97
N LYS A 231 -9.14 6.41 10.79
CA LYS A 231 -8.54 5.46 9.85
C LYS A 231 -7.22 5.96 9.26
N GLN A 232 -7.12 7.27 8.97
CA GLN A 232 -5.89 7.88 8.48
C GLN A 232 -4.78 7.87 9.53
N HIS A 233 -5.10 8.23 10.78
CA HIS A 233 -4.20 8.18 11.93
C HIS A 233 -3.74 6.73 12.20
N GLU A 234 -4.68 5.78 12.15
CA GLU A 234 -4.37 4.36 12.31
C GLU A 234 -3.42 3.84 11.20
N ALA A 235 -3.62 4.27 9.95
CA ALA A 235 -2.71 3.91 8.86
C ALA A 235 -1.27 4.38 9.14
N ILE A 236 -1.08 5.60 9.68
CA ILE A 236 0.25 6.07 10.09
C ILE A 236 0.79 5.24 11.26
N SER A 237 -0.05 4.85 12.20
CA SER A 237 0.33 3.99 13.34
C SER A 237 0.79 2.60 12.89
N LEU A 238 0.09 1.98 11.92
CA LEU A 238 0.47 0.71 11.33
C LEU A 238 1.80 0.83 10.55
N LEU A 239 2.00 1.92 9.80
CA LEU A 239 3.27 2.19 9.12
C LEU A 239 4.40 2.45 10.12
N ARG A 240 4.15 3.15 11.23
CA ARG A 240 5.13 3.29 12.30
C ARG A 240 5.57 1.91 12.79
N GLU A 241 4.63 1.04 13.12
CA GLU A 241 4.92 -0.30 13.64
C GLU A 241 5.69 -1.16 12.64
N MET A 242 5.29 -1.14 11.37
CA MET A 242 5.80 -2.07 10.38
C MET A 242 7.04 -1.55 9.63
N VAL A 243 7.21 -0.20 9.54
CA VAL A 243 8.23 0.39 8.65
C VAL A 243 9.16 1.36 9.37
N PHE A 244 8.63 2.21 10.26
CA PHE A 244 9.40 3.35 10.75
C PHE A 244 10.06 3.10 12.11
N ARG A 245 9.45 2.35 13.03
CA ARG A 245 10.00 2.15 14.37
C ARG A 245 11.37 1.44 14.38
N PRO A 246 12.19 1.62 15.43
CA PRO A 246 13.38 0.80 15.66
C PRO A 246 13.03 -0.69 15.63
N GLY A 247 13.85 -1.49 14.95
CA GLY A 247 13.63 -2.93 14.86
C GLY A 247 12.58 -3.40 13.85
N ALA A 248 11.93 -2.50 13.11
CA ALA A 248 10.92 -2.87 12.10
C ALA A 248 11.40 -3.90 11.08
N TYR A 249 12.70 -3.93 10.79
CA TYR A 249 13.35 -4.84 9.85
C TYR A 249 14.26 -5.89 10.50
N ASP A 250 14.15 -6.10 11.82
CA ASP A 250 14.99 -7.05 12.53
C ASP A 250 14.79 -8.51 12.09
N TYR A 251 13.64 -8.82 11.52
CA TYR A 251 13.33 -10.12 10.93
C TYR A 251 14.29 -10.51 9.78
N LEU A 252 14.98 -9.55 9.18
CA LEU A 252 15.93 -9.77 8.09
C LEU A 252 17.35 -10.10 8.58
N LYS A 253 17.68 -9.80 9.86
CA LYS A 253 19.06 -9.93 10.38
C LYS A 253 19.66 -11.31 10.22
N LYS A 254 18.85 -12.38 10.30
CA LYS A 254 19.32 -13.76 10.21
C LYS A 254 19.53 -14.23 8.78
N SER A 255 18.79 -13.70 7.81
CA SER A 255 18.87 -14.10 6.40
C SER A 255 20.01 -13.41 5.66
N TYR A 256 20.26 -12.14 5.94
CA TYR A 256 21.24 -11.34 5.20
C TYR A 256 22.64 -11.92 5.13
N PRO A 257 23.24 -12.43 6.22
CA PRO A 257 24.59 -13.03 6.15
C PRO A 257 24.68 -14.26 5.24
N MET A 258 23.55 -14.88 4.90
CA MET A 258 23.48 -16.09 4.08
C MET A 258 23.05 -15.81 2.63
N MET A 259 22.74 -14.56 2.31
CA MET A 259 22.24 -14.18 0.99
C MET A 259 23.39 -13.82 0.06
N LEU A 260 23.55 -14.60 -1.01
CA LEU A 260 24.52 -14.32 -2.06
C LEU A 260 23.76 -13.98 -3.35
N PRO A 261 23.97 -12.76 -3.92
CA PRO A 261 23.39 -12.42 -5.21
C PRO A 261 23.95 -13.31 -6.32
N GLU A 262 23.11 -13.69 -7.27
CA GLU A 262 23.54 -14.42 -8.46
C GLU A 262 24.45 -13.52 -9.31
N ARG A 263 25.60 -14.05 -9.70
CA ARG A 263 26.53 -13.38 -10.62
C ARG A 263 26.51 -14.07 -11.97
N ARG A 264 25.97 -13.38 -12.96
CA ARG A 264 26.19 -13.75 -14.36
C ARG A 264 27.37 -12.90 -14.87
N GLY A 265 28.34 -13.55 -15.52
CA GLY A 265 29.67 -12.99 -15.81
C GLY A 265 29.73 -11.62 -16.50
N TYR A 266 28.64 -11.13 -17.07
CA TYR A 266 28.54 -9.81 -17.70
C TYR A 266 27.99 -8.69 -16.80
N GLU A 267 27.45 -9.01 -15.63
CA GLU A 267 26.73 -8.07 -14.75
C GLU A 267 27.64 -7.42 -13.70
N ASN A 268 28.93 -7.75 -13.67
CA ASN A 268 29.91 -7.20 -12.73
C ASN A 268 30.09 -5.67 -12.81
N LYS A 269 29.55 -5.01 -13.84
CA LYS A 269 29.58 -3.55 -13.99
C LYS A 269 28.57 -2.82 -13.11
N TYR A 270 27.56 -3.51 -12.59
CA TYR A 270 26.44 -2.90 -11.87
C TYR A 270 26.50 -3.07 -10.35
N TYR A 271 27.39 -3.91 -9.84
CA TYR A 271 27.54 -4.17 -8.40
C TYR A 271 28.94 -3.80 -7.95
N GLU A 272 29.07 -2.66 -7.29
CA GLU A 272 30.35 -2.22 -6.71
C GLU A 272 30.85 -3.16 -5.62
N THR A 273 29.94 -3.86 -4.92
CA THR A 273 30.23 -4.79 -3.84
C THR A 273 29.37 -6.06 -3.90
N ASN A 274 29.80 -7.12 -3.22
CA ASN A 274 29.04 -8.37 -3.02
C ASN A 274 28.07 -8.29 -1.85
N ASP A 275 28.07 -7.19 -1.14
CA ASP A 275 27.24 -6.94 0.01
C ASP A 275 25.75 -6.89 -0.40
N PRO A 276 24.82 -7.50 0.36
CA PRO A 276 23.39 -7.46 0.09
C PRO A 276 22.75 -6.07 0.23
N LYS A 277 23.51 -5.03 0.58
CA LYS A 277 23.08 -3.60 0.67
C LYS A 277 21.81 -3.40 1.47
N VAL A 278 21.80 -3.93 2.68
CA VAL A 278 20.61 -3.98 3.55
C VAL A 278 20.06 -2.60 3.89
N THR A 279 20.94 -1.69 4.27
CA THR A 279 20.57 -0.33 4.71
C THR A 279 19.98 0.47 3.56
N GLU A 280 20.56 0.34 2.35
CA GLU A 280 20.10 1.00 1.14
C GLU A 280 18.75 0.45 0.67
N LYS A 281 18.56 -0.86 0.72
CA LYS A 281 17.29 -1.50 0.38
C LYS A 281 16.17 -1.07 1.32
N ILE A 282 16.44 -1.03 2.63
CA ILE A 282 15.46 -0.59 3.62
C ILE A 282 15.13 0.89 3.42
N LEU A 283 16.16 1.74 3.25
CA LEU A 283 15.96 3.16 2.94
C LEU A 283 15.13 3.34 1.67
N GLY A 284 15.40 2.57 0.61
CA GLY A 284 14.63 2.62 -0.63
C GLY A 284 13.14 2.29 -0.43
N GLN A 285 12.79 1.35 0.46
CA GLN A 285 11.38 1.12 0.83
C GLN A 285 10.79 2.30 1.60
N GLN A 286 11.51 2.81 2.59
CA GLN A 286 11.06 3.95 3.39
C GLN A 286 10.87 5.20 2.51
N GLN A 287 11.75 5.42 1.54
CA GLN A 287 11.63 6.49 0.54
C GLN A 287 10.34 6.37 -0.26
N LYS A 288 10.01 5.19 -0.81
CA LYS A 288 8.78 4.99 -1.59
C LYS A 288 7.51 5.23 -0.77
N ILE A 289 7.53 4.87 0.50
CA ILE A 289 6.40 5.14 1.40
C ILE A 289 6.29 6.63 1.70
N LEU A 290 7.42 7.31 1.94
CA LEU A 290 7.44 8.77 2.12
C LEU A 290 7.07 9.50 0.83
N ASP A 291 7.46 9.00 -0.36
CA ASP A 291 7.02 9.52 -1.67
C ASP A 291 5.49 9.51 -1.78
N LYS A 292 4.84 8.46 -1.28
CA LYS A 292 3.37 8.38 -1.25
C LYS A 292 2.77 9.35 -0.23
N LEU A 293 3.22 9.31 1.02
CA LEU A 293 2.67 10.13 2.11
C LEU A 293 2.90 11.63 1.91
N MET A 294 4.01 12.01 1.29
CA MET A 294 4.44 13.40 1.10
C MET A 294 4.28 13.86 -0.36
N ASN A 295 3.55 13.12 -1.18
CA ASN A 295 3.26 13.50 -2.56
C ASN A 295 2.47 14.83 -2.61
N PRO A 296 2.85 15.81 -3.45
CA PRO A 296 2.19 17.11 -3.51
C PRO A 296 0.69 17.01 -3.83
N VAL A 297 0.28 16.05 -4.67
CA VAL A 297 -1.12 15.81 -4.99
C VAL A 297 -1.88 15.32 -3.75
N ILE A 298 -1.28 14.40 -2.97
CA ILE A 298 -1.90 13.88 -1.74
C ILE A 298 -2.02 14.98 -0.68
N LEU A 299 -0.94 15.74 -0.43
CA LEU A 299 -0.96 16.81 0.57
C LEU A 299 -1.95 17.92 0.22
N ASN A 300 -2.06 18.31 -1.06
CA ASN A 300 -3.08 19.25 -1.52
C ASN A 300 -4.50 18.65 -1.42
N LYS A 301 -4.67 17.35 -1.64
CA LYS A 301 -5.95 16.65 -1.47
C LYS A 301 -6.39 16.67 0.00
N ILE A 302 -5.47 16.50 0.96
CA ILE A 302 -5.77 16.62 2.41
C ILE A 302 -6.33 18.03 2.70
N VAL A 303 -5.69 19.07 2.19
CA VAL A 303 -6.16 20.46 2.35
C VAL A 303 -7.55 20.65 1.74
N ASN A 304 -7.73 20.22 0.48
CA ASN A 304 -8.99 20.41 -0.25
C ASN A 304 -10.14 19.62 0.37
N SER A 305 -9.88 18.41 0.88
CA SER A 305 -10.90 17.56 1.48
C SER A 305 -11.44 18.12 2.81
N GLY A 306 -10.75 19.05 3.44
CA GLY A 306 -11.27 19.82 4.56
C GLY A 306 -12.56 20.58 4.25
N TYR A 307 -12.79 20.98 2.98
CA TYR A 307 -14.02 21.64 2.55
C TYR A 307 -15.23 20.71 2.42
N TYR A 308 -15.01 19.39 2.41
CA TYR A 308 -16.07 18.38 2.28
C TYR A 308 -15.96 17.25 3.30
N GLY A 309 -15.45 17.56 4.50
CA GLY A 309 -15.62 16.73 5.69
C GLY A 309 -14.36 16.02 6.22
N ASN A 310 -13.17 16.24 5.65
CA ASN A 310 -11.94 15.75 6.26
C ASN A 310 -11.59 16.59 7.50
N SER A 311 -11.60 15.96 8.67
CA SER A 311 -11.23 16.58 9.94
C SER A 311 -9.74 16.43 10.29
N TYR A 312 -8.99 15.62 9.54
CA TYR A 312 -7.56 15.39 9.77
C TYR A 312 -6.75 16.43 8.99
N SER A 313 -6.29 17.44 9.68
CA SER A 313 -5.58 18.57 9.06
C SER A 313 -4.20 18.17 8.52
N LEU A 314 -3.70 18.88 7.52
CA LEU A 314 -2.36 18.70 6.99
C LEU A 314 -1.26 18.79 8.08
N GLY A 315 -1.43 19.72 9.03
CA GLY A 315 -0.51 19.90 10.15
C GLY A 315 -0.43 18.68 11.06
N GLU A 316 -1.58 18.07 11.36
CA GLU A 316 -1.68 16.84 12.15
C GLU A 316 -1.06 15.65 11.41
N VAL A 317 -1.38 15.48 10.11
CA VAL A 317 -0.78 14.41 9.28
C VAL A 317 0.75 14.49 9.30
N LEU A 318 1.33 15.67 9.03
CA LEU A 318 2.78 15.84 9.05
C LEU A 318 3.37 15.67 10.45
N SER A 319 2.63 16.04 11.51
CA SER A 319 3.03 15.81 12.89
C SER A 319 3.12 14.32 13.20
N ASP A 320 2.10 13.55 12.84
CA ASP A 320 2.06 12.12 13.12
C ASP A 320 3.13 11.34 12.34
N ILE A 321 3.40 11.74 11.09
CA ILE A 321 4.55 11.19 10.33
C ILE A 321 5.87 11.53 11.03
N SER A 322 6.05 12.78 11.49
CA SER A 322 7.24 13.19 12.24
C SER A 322 7.40 12.39 13.53
N ASP A 323 6.30 12.17 14.25
CA ASP A 323 6.28 11.42 15.50
C ASP A 323 6.65 9.95 15.28
N ALA A 324 6.12 9.34 14.21
CA ALA A 324 6.49 7.99 13.81
C ALA A 324 7.99 7.83 13.47
N ILE A 325 8.64 8.91 13.04
CA ILE A 325 10.04 8.92 12.62
C ILE A 325 11.00 9.33 13.75
N PHE A 326 10.59 10.15 14.71
CA PHE A 326 11.52 10.75 15.67
C PHE A 326 11.30 10.31 17.12
N LEU A 327 10.05 10.05 17.56
CA LEU A 327 9.77 9.91 18.99
C LEU A 327 10.55 8.79 19.69
N ASP A 328 10.73 7.65 19.01
CA ASP A 328 11.39 6.48 19.60
C ASP A 328 12.89 6.68 19.86
N ASP A 329 13.53 7.66 19.19
CA ASP A 329 14.97 7.86 19.19
C ASP A 329 15.42 9.12 19.94
N LEU A 330 14.48 9.94 20.46
CA LEU A 330 14.82 11.22 21.06
C LEU A 330 15.77 11.08 22.27
N GLU A 331 15.59 10.05 23.07
CA GLU A 331 16.37 9.78 24.27
C GLU A 331 16.93 8.33 24.30
N ALA A 332 16.97 7.67 23.15
CA ALA A 332 17.45 6.30 22.97
C ALA A 332 18.64 6.22 22.00
N PRO A 333 19.44 5.15 22.06
CA PRO A 333 20.47 4.88 21.04
C PRO A 333 19.83 4.73 19.65
N ILE A 334 20.41 5.39 18.66
CA ILE A 334 19.89 5.38 17.29
C ILE A 334 20.73 4.48 16.38
N ASN A 335 20.08 3.58 15.62
CA ASN A 335 20.74 2.71 14.64
C ASN A 335 20.85 3.38 13.25
N HIS A 336 21.66 2.79 12.35
CA HIS A 336 21.89 3.33 11.03
C HIS A 336 20.64 3.47 10.16
N ILE A 337 19.70 2.53 10.25
CA ILE A 337 18.43 2.57 9.50
C ILE A 337 17.62 3.81 9.90
N ARG A 338 17.56 4.09 11.20
CA ARG A 338 16.84 5.23 11.75
C ARG A 338 17.52 6.56 11.39
N LYS A 339 18.85 6.61 11.43
CA LYS A 339 19.62 7.80 11.00
C LYS A 339 19.32 8.15 9.55
N ASN A 340 19.37 7.17 8.66
CA ASN A 340 19.05 7.34 7.25
C ASN A 340 17.62 7.86 7.05
N LEU A 341 16.64 7.26 7.73
CA LEU A 341 15.24 7.66 7.66
C LEU A 341 15.02 9.11 8.12
N GLN A 342 15.62 9.48 9.25
CA GLN A 342 15.49 10.84 9.80
C GLN A 342 16.12 11.89 8.88
N CYS A 343 17.30 11.61 8.34
CA CYS A 343 17.93 12.49 7.35
C CYS A 343 17.08 12.62 6.09
N GLU A 344 16.57 11.51 5.55
CA GLU A 344 15.70 11.49 4.37
C GLU A 344 14.42 12.32 4.58
N TYR A 345 13.81 12.21 5.75
CA TYR A 345 12.61 12.99 6.06
C TYR A 345 12.88 14.49 6.11
N ILE A 346 13.99 14.91 6.72
CA ILE A 346 14.39 16.34 6.73
C ILE A 346 14.66 16.84 5.31
N VAL A 347 15.37 16.09 4.48
CA VAL A 347 15.60 16.44 3.07
C VAL A 347 14.30 16.64 2.31
N ARG A 348 13.27 15.83 2.58
CA ARG A 348 11.95 15.99 1.94
C ARG A 348 11.24 17.26 2.39
N LEU A 349 11.27 17.57 3.68
CA LEU A 349 10.71 18.83 4.19
C LEU A 349 11.47 20.03 3.61
N GLU A 350 12.79 19.93 3.44
CA GLU A 350 13.63 20.97 2.80
C GLU A 350 13.19 21.20 1.36
N LYS A 351 13.06 20.14 0.55
CA LYS A 351 12.57 20.22 -0.84
C LYS A 351 11.19 20.90 -0.96
N MET A 352 10.31 20.69 0.02
CA MET A 352 9.02 21.41 0.04
C MET A 352 9.21 22.93 0.16
N LEU A 353 10.28 23.39 0.80
CA LEU A 353 10.56 24.79 1.04
C LEU A 353 11.37 25.48 -0.06
N GLU A 354 11.85 24.76 -1.07
CA GLU A 354 12.61 25.33 -2.19
C GLU A 354 11.80 26.38 -2.97
N LYS A 355 12.48 27.37 -3.53
CA LYS A 355 11.85 28.50 -4.22
C LYS A 355 10.94 28.07 -5.40
N ASN A 356 11.34 27.02 -6.11
CA ASN A 356 10.62 26.47 -7.27
C ASN A 356 9.93 25.15 -6.94
N SER A 357 9.54 24.96 -5.68
CA SER A 357 8.87 23.74 -5.23
C SER A 357 7.50 23.56 -5.91
N GLU A 358 7.17 22.33 -6.25
CA GLU A 358 5.84 21.93 -6.76
C GLU A 358 4.73 21.97 -5.68
N TYR A 359 5.11 22.19 -4.42
CA TYR A 359 4.18 22.22 -3.28
C TYR A 359 3.51 23.59 -3.13
N SER A 360 2.22 23.57 -2.82
CA SER A 360 1.47 24.81 -2.57
C SER A 360 1.99 25.56 -1.33
N SER A 361 1.74 26.87 -1.25
CA SER A 361 2.16 27.70 -0.11
C SER A 361 1.62 27.20 1.23
N VAL A 362 0.45 26.56 1.25
CA VAL A 362 -0.14 25.95 2.45
C VAL A 362 0.69 24.77 2.91
N VAL A 363 1.08 23.89 1.97
CA VAL A 363 1.96 22.73 2.26
C VAL A 363 3.33 23.22 2.72
N GLN A 364 3.90 24.22 2.06
CA GLN A 364 5.18 24.81 2.45
C GLN A 364 5.14 25.39 3.88
N SER A 365 4.04 26.07 4.24
CA SER A 365 3.87 26.59 5.60
C SER A 365 3.79 25.48 6.65
N ALA A 366 3.08 24.41 6.35
CA ALA A 366 3.00 23.24 7.23
C ALA A 366 4.37 22.54 7.37
N ALA A 367 5.13 22.36 6.28
CA ALA A 367 6.48 21.81 6.30
C ALA A 367 7.44 22.68 7.15
N TYR A 368 7.38 23.99 7.00
CA TYR A 368 8.16 24.94 7.81
C TYR A 368 7.84 24.79 9.30
N GLN A 369 6.55 24.73 9.65
CA GLN A 369 6.11 24.52 11.03
C GLN A 369 6.64 23.18 11.59
N GLN A 370 6.61 22.11 10.79
CA GLN A 370 7.14 20.80 11.22
C GLN A 370 8.65 20.85 11.46
N MET A 371 9.42 21.49 10.59
CA MET A 371 10.87 21.65 10.79
C MET A 371 11.18 22.38 12.09
N LEU A 372 10.45 23.47 12.39
CA LEU A 372 10.59 24.18 13.68
C LEU A 372 10.24 23.28 14.87
N GLY A 373 9.16 22.50 14.76
CA GLY A 373 8.72 21.57 15.80
C GLY A 373 9.76 20.47 16.07
N ILE A 374 10.30 19.84 15.01
CA ILE A 374 11.35 18.83 15.11
C ILE A 374 12.61 19.43 15.75
N MET A 375 13.08 20.58 15.27
CA MET A 375 14.26 21.25 15.82
C MET A 375 14.08 21.57 17.32
N LYS A 376 12.91 22.05 17.72
CA LYS A 376 12.60 22.33 19.14
C LYS A 376 12.68 21.06 19.99
N ARG A 377 12.13 19.93 19.50
CA ARG A 377 12.18 18.63 20.20
C ARG A 377 13.61 18.11 20.28
N LEU A 378 14.38 18.12 19.20
CA LEU A 378 15.77 17.71 19.18
C LEU A 378 16.63 18.53 20.16
N ARG A 379 16.48 19.85 20.23
CA ARG A 379 17.19 20.71 21.18
C ARG A 379 16.86 20.44 22.63
N LYS A 380 15.66 19.95 22.93
CA LYS A 380 15.19 19.67 24.28
C LYS A 380 15.56 18.25 24.75
N ALA A 381 15.69 17.31 23.83
CA ALA A 381 15.95 15.92 24.12
C ALA A 381 17.40 15.72 24.62
N ARG A 382 17.55 14.79 25.59
CA ARG A 382 18.87 14.40 26.09
C ARG A 382 19.35 13.19 25.30
N SER A 383 20.44 13.35 24.57
CA SER A 383 21.03 12.28 23.76
C SER A 383 21.49 11.11 24.62
N ALA A 384 21.21 9.89 24.19
CA ALA A 384 21.57 8.67 24.92
C ALA A 384 23.08 8.38 24.94
N ASN A 385 23.82 8.82 23.91
CA ASN A 385 25.25 8.65 23.76
C ASN A 385 25.84 9.69 22.78
N SER A 386 27.17 9.75 22.63
CA SER A 386 27.86 10.69 21.76
C SER A 386 27.46 10.53 20.28
N GLU A 387 27.20 9.33 19.83
CA GLU A 387 26.79 9.05 18.44
C GLU A 387 25.38 9.60 18.13
N ALA A 388 24.44 9.43 19.06
CA ALA A 388 23.11 10.03 18.97
C ALA A 388 23.19 11.57 19.05
N GLU A 389 24.08 12.12 19.88
CA GLU A 389 24.31 13.56 19.98
C GLU A 389 24.81 14.17 18.67
N ILE A 390 25.82 13.56 18.05
CA ILE A 390 26.38 14.02 16.76
C ILE A 390 25.28 13.99 15.67
N HIS A 391 24.51 12.90 15.61
CA HIS A 391 23.38 12.80 14.67
C HIS A 391 22.33 13.89 14.92
N GLN A 392 21.98 14.14 16.16
CA GLN A 392 21.03 15.18 16.57
C GLN A 392 21.52 16.57 16.14
N GLN A 393 22.81 16.88 16.37
CA GLN A 393 23.44 18.13 15.93
C GLN A 393 23.43 18.28 14.41
N LEU A 394 23.69 17.20 13.66
CA LEU A 394 23.61 17.17 12.20
C LEU A 394 22.19 17.55 11.71
N LEU A 395 21.16 16.93 12.27
CA LEU A 395 19.76 17.23 11.92
C LEU A 395 19.40 18.69 12.25
N ILE A 396 19.78 19.19 13.40
CA ILE A 396 19.53 20.59 13.81
C ILE A 396 20.22 21.56 12.84
N SER A 397 21.47 21.29 12.46
CA SER A 397 22.21 22.12 11.50
C SER A 397 21.56 22.12 10.12
N GLY A 398 21.13 20.96 9.62
CA GLY A 398 20.38 20.85 8.36
C GLY A 398 19.10 21.66 8.36
N ILE A 399 18.28 21.50 9.41
CA ILE A 399 17.02 22.27 9.56
C ILE A 399 17.30 23.78 9.61
N GLN A 400 18.32 24.21 10.35
CA GLN A 400 18.69 25.64 10.44
C GLN A 400 19.10 26.20 9.08
N SER A 401 19.90 25.46 8.32
CA SER A 401 20.29 25.84 6.96
C SER A 401 19.07 26.01 6.07
N ALA A 402 18.20 25.01 6.00
CA ALA A 402 17.00 25.04 5.17
C ALA A 402 16.05 26.21 5.48
N ILE A 403 15.88 26.55 6.76
CA ILE A 403 15.02 27.67 7.20
C ILE A 403 15.67 29.03 6.90
N SER A 404 17.01 29.13 6.99
CA SER A 404 17.70 30.42 6.76
C SER A 404 17.75 30.84 5.30
N PHE A 405 17.69 29.92 4.35
CA PHE A 405 17.60 30.24 2.92
C PHE A 405 16.28 30.92 2.49
N ARG A 406 15.29 30.94 3.35
CA ARG A 406 13.99 31.62 3.11
C ARG A 406 13.91 33.07 3.64
N LYS A 407 14.91 33.51 4.41
CA LYS A 407 15.03 34.92 4.82
C LYS A 407 15.75 35.71 3.75
#